data_97e06900b9041b96bb22faae6ade8d8a
#
_entry.id   97e06900b9041b96bb22faae6ade8d8a
#
_cell.length_a   1.000
_cell.length_b   1.000
_cell.length_c   1.000
_cell.angle_alpha   90.00
_cell.angle_beta   90.00
_cell.angle_gamma   90.00
#
_symmetry.space_group_name_H-M   'P 1'
#
loop_
_entity.id
_entity.type
_entity.pdbx_description
1 polymer ?
#
loop_
_entity_poly.entity_id
_entity_poly.type
_entity_poly.pdbx_seq_one_letter_code
_entity_poly.pdbx_strand_id
1 'polypeptide(L)'
;MDEENNKSILAEAEEIVDGSRHSDYGDARESFSRVATIANVMTGKELAPEDCCAVLMAVKLVRESFAHKRDNLVDLCGYAELMNRLKE
;
A
#
# COMPACT_ATOMS: atom_id res chain seq x y z
N MET A 1 17.59 -22.57 -9.28
CA MET A 1 16.86 -21.34 -8.98
C MET A 1 15.46 -21.68 -8.53
N ASP A 2 15.05 -21.12 -7.43
CA ASP A 2 13.71 -21.37 -6.92
C ASP A 2 12.66 -20.70 -7.76
N GLU A 3 11.51 -21.35 -7.87
CA GLU A 3 10.38 -20.78 -8.57
C GLU A 3 9.91 -19.50 -7.90
N GLU A 4 10.09 -19.41 -6.58
CA GLU A 4 9.70 -18.22 -5.81
C GLU A 4 10.40 -16.97 -6.30
N ASN A 5 11.65 -17.11 -6.76
CA ASN A 5 12.43 -15.98 -7.26
C ASN A 5 11.97 -15.49 -8.62
N ASN A 6 11.10 -16.27 -9.28
CA ASN A 6 10.56 -15.92 -10.58
C ASN A 6 9.21 -15.24 -10.53
N LYS A 7 8.65 -15.09 -9.33
CA LYS A 7 7.37 -14.43 -9.17
C LYS A 7 7.51 -12.95 -9.48
N SER A 8 6.59 -12.43 -10.29
CA SER A 8 6.61 -11.00 -10.60
C SER A 8 6.20 -10.17 -9.39
N ILE A 9 6.61 -8.90 -9.38
CA ILE A 9 6.20 -8.00 -8.29
C ILE A 9 4.68 -7.82 -8.29
N LEU A 10 4.05 -7.87 -9.44
CA LEU A 10 2.59 -7.73 -9.54
C LEU A 10 1.90 -8.93 -8.90
N ALA A 11 2.38 -10.15 -9.18
CA ALA A 11 1.81 -11.35 -8.59
C ALA A 11 1.98 -11.36 -7.09
N GLU A 12 3.16 -10.98 -6.61
CA GLU A 12 3.43 -10.93 -5.17
C GLU A 12 2.57 -9.88 -4.48
N ALA A 13 2.43 -8.69 -5.08
CA ALA A 13 1.59 -7.64 -4.54
C ALA A 13 0.14 -8.10 -4.42
N GLU A 14 -0.37 -8.79 -5.44
CA GLU A 14 -1.72 -9.30 -5.42
C GLU A 14 -1.94 -10.30 -4.28
N GLU A 15 -0.98 -11.20 -4.08
CA GLU A 15 -1.07 -12.16 -2.98
C GLU A 15 -1.08 -11.48 -1.62
N ILE A 16 -0.25 -10.45 -1.45
CA ILE A 16 -0.18 -9.72 -0.19
C ILE A 16 -1.49 -8.98 0.08
N VAL A 17 -2.01 -8.28 -0.92
CA VAL A 17 -3.24 -7.50 -0.78
C VAL A 17 -4.43 -8.42 -0.47
N ASP A 18 -4.56 -9.53 -1.20
CA ASP A 18 -5.71 -10.41 -1.05
C ASP A 18 -5.56 -11.42 0.09
N GLY A 19 -4.34 -11.66 0.55
CA GLY A 19 -4.02 -12.65 1.56
C GLY A 19 -3.59 -12.07 2.89
N SER A 20 -2.28 -11.99 3.09
CA SER A 20 -1.73 -11.68 4.42
C SER A 20 -2.12 -10.30 4.94
N ARG A 21 -2.13 -9.28 4.09
CA ARG A 21 -2.48 -7.94 4.54
C ARG A 21 -3.95 -7.88 4.99
N HIS A 22 -4.84 -8.51 4.24
CA HIS A 22 -6.24 -8.55 4.61
C HIS A 22 -6.45 -9.29 5.93
N SER A 23 -5.75 -10.43 6.10
CA SER A 23 -5.79 -11.20 7.34
C SER A 23 -5.32 -10.39 8.54
N ASP A 24 -4.23 -9.63 8.35
CA ASP A 24 -3.59 -8.92 9.46
C ASP A 24 -4.28 -7.61 9.80
N TYR A 25 -4.83 -6.91 8.82
CA TYR A 25 -5.33 -5.54 8.99
C TYR A 25 -6.81 -5.39 8.67
N GLY A 26 -7.47 -6.44 8.18
CA GLY A 26 -8.88 -6.39 7.83
C GLY A 26 -9.15 -5.67 6.53
N ASP A 27 -10.36 -5.15 6.41
CA ASP A 27 -10.79 -4.44 5.21
C ASP A 27 -9.98 -3.16 5.02
N ALA A 28 -9.37 -3.01 3.85
CA ALA A 28 -8.56 -1.85 3.54
C ALA A 28 -9.38 -0.55 3.64
N ARG A 29 -10.63 -0.58 3.22
CA ARG A 29 -11.50 0.61 3.26
C ARG A 29 -11.66 1.10 4.69
N GLU A 30 -11.94 0.20 5.63
CA GLU A 30 -12.07 0.57 7.04
C GLU A 30 -10.75 1.02 7.61
N SER A 31 -9.68 0.30 7.33
CA SER A 31 -8.35 0.62 7.83
C SER A 31 -7.89 2.00 7.38
N PHE A 32 -8.00 2.29 6.08
CA PHE A 32 -7.57 3.59 5.56
C PHE A 32 -8.49 4.73 5.98
N SER A 33 -9.77 4.44 6.25
CA SER A 33 -10.66 5.46 6.82
C SER A 33 -10.19 5.86 8.21
N ARG A 34 -9.74 4.91 9.02
CA ARG A 34 -9.18 5.20 10.35
C ARG A 34 -7.87 5.97 10.24
N VAL A 35 -7.01 5.59 9.30
CA VAL A 35 -5.75 6.31 9.07
C VAL A 35 -6.04 7.76 8.71
N ALA A 36 -6.97 8.00 7.80
CA ALA A 36 -7.33 9.35 7.39
C ALA A 36 -7.88 10.15 8.57
N THR A 37 -8.73 9.54 9.39
CA THR A 37 -9.30 10.21 10.56
C THR A 37 -8.21 10.68 11.51
N ILE A 38 -7.27 9.80 11.84
CA ILE A 38 -6.18 10.14 12.76
C ILE A 38 -5.27 11.20 12.15
N ALA A 39 -4.90 11.04 10.88
CA ALA A 39 -4.05 12.00 10.19
C ALA A 39 -4.69 13.39 10.16
N ASN A 40 -5.99 13.44 9.90
CA ASN A 40 -6.72 14.71 9.83
C ASN A 40 -6.74 15.43 11.19
N VAL A 41 -6.89 14.67 12.27
CA VAL A 41 -6.82 15.25 13.61
C VAL A 41 -5.43 15.84 13.87
N MET A 42 -4.37 15.11 13.49
CA MET A 42 -3.00 15.53 13.79
C MET A 42 -2.52 16.68 12.91
N THR A 43 -3.00 16.75 11.66
CA THR A 43 -2.47 17.71 10.69
C THR A 43 -3.39 18.90 10.44
N GLY A 44 -4.65 18.79 10.84
CA GLY A 44 -5.66 19.78 10.51
C GLY A 44 -6.05 19.77 9.04
N LYS A 45 -5.74 18.67 8.32
CA LYS A 45 -6.07 18.53 6.91
C LYS A 45 -7.34 17.70 6.72
N GLU A 46 -7.79 17.61 5.48
CA GLU A 46 -8.96 16.81 5.11
C GLU A 46 -8.56 15.78 4.08
N LEU A 47 -7.75 14.82 4.51
CA LEU A 47 -7.29 13.73 3.65
C LEU A 47 -8.40 12.69 3.50
N ALA A 48 -8.58 12.19 2.29
CA ALA A 48 -9.44 11.03 2.03
C ALA A 48 -8.61 9.76 2.22
N PRO A 49 -9.27 8.61 2.41
CA PRO A 49 -8.53 7.34 2.55
C PRO A 49 -7.54 7.08 1.41
N GLU A 50 -7.94 7.37 0.16
CA GLU A 50 -7.06 7.16 -0.99
C GLU A 50 -5.85 8.10 -0.99
N ASP A 51 -5.96 9.26 -0.35
CA ASP A 51 -4.81 10.17 -0.21
C ASP A 51 -3.74 9.54 0.69
N CYS A 52 -4.16 8.75 1.66
CA CYS A 52 -3.22 8.06 2.54
C CYS A 52 -2.43 7.00 1.76
N CYS A 53 -3.09 6.31 0.81
CA CYS A 53 -2.38 5.40 -0.09
C CYS A 53 -1.33 6.15 -0.90
N ALA A 54 -1.68 7.34 -1.41
CA ALA A 54 -0.75 8.14 -2.20
C ALA A 54 0.49 8.50 -1.40
N VAL A 55 0.31 8.87 -0.13
CA VAL A 55 1.44 9.19 0.75
C VAL A 55 2.34 7.97 0.93
N LEU A 56 1.76 6.80 1.17
CA LEU A 56 2.53 5.58 1.34
C LEU A 56 3.28 5.20 0.06
N MET A 57 2.67 5.41 -1.10
CA MET A 57 3.34 5.20 -2.38
C MET A 57 4.54 6.13 -2.52
N ALA A 58 4.38 7.39 -2.13
CA ALA A 58 5.48 8.36 -2.18
C ALA A 58 6.62 7.92 -1.25
N VAL A 59 6.30 7.40 -0.07
CA VAL A 59 7.31 6.88 0.86
C VAL A 59 8.12 5.77 0.20
N LYS A 60 7.46 4.85 -0.50
CA LYS A 60 8.16 3.74 -1.16
C LYS A 60 9.04 4.23 -2.30
N LEU A 61 8.60 5.23 -3.04
CA LEU A 61 9.40 5.81 -4.12
C LEU A 61 10.64 6.52 -3.57
N VAL A 62 10.50 7.23 -2.47
CA VAL A 62 11.64 7.89 -1.82
C VAL A 62 12.66 6.84 -1.36
N ARG A 63 12.19 5.77 -0.73
CA ARG A 63 13.07 4.70 -0.28
C ARG A 63 13.79 4.03 -1.44
N GLU A 64 13.07 3.81 -2.54
CA GLU A 64 13.65 3.20 -3.73
C GLU A 64 14.73 4.10 -4.35
N SER A 65 14.56 5.42 -4.26
CA SER A 65 15.56 6.36 -4.79
C SER A 65 16.86 6.31 -4.01
N PHE A 66 16.83 5.90 -2.75
CA PHE A 66 18.02 5.74 -1.92
C PHE A 66 18.76 4.45 -2.24
N ALA A 67 18.05 3.35 -2.26
CA ALA A 67 18.62 2.04 -2.53
C ALA A 67 17.50 1.13 -3.00
N HIS A 68 17.74 0.45 -4.10
CA HIS A 68 16.75 -0.47 -4.64
C HIS A 68 16.50 -1.63 -3.69
N LYS A 69 15.23 -1.86 -3.39
CA LYS A 69 14.76 -3.05 -2.70
C LYS A 69 13.49 -3.50 -3.39
N ARG A 70 13.43 -4.77 -3.72
CA ARG A 70 12.26 -5.34 -4.40
C ARG A 70 10.97 -5.04 -3.66
N ASP A 71 11.01 -5.08 -2.31
CA ASP A 71 9.83 -4.81 -1.48
C ASP A 71 9.25 -3.43 -1.70
N ASN A 72 10.07 -2.42 -2.01
CA ASN A 72 9.56 -1.09 -2.30
C ASN A 72 8.61 -1.11 -3.48
N LEU A 73 8.98 -1.85 -4.52
CA LEU A 73 8.18 -1.92 -5.74
C LEU A 73 6.95 -2.82 -5.57
N VAL A 74 7.10 -3.91 -4.81
CA VAL A 74 5.95 -4.77 -4.47
C VAL A 74 4.92 -3.95 -3.68
N ASP A 75 5.37 -3.22 -2.66
CA ASP A 75 4.48 -2.42 -1.83
C ASP A 75 3.83 -1.30 -2.63
N LEU A 76 4.58 -0.68 -3.55
CA LEU A 76 4.04 0.36 -4.42
C LEU A 76 2.87 -0.20 -5.24
N CYS A 77 3.05 -1.38 -5.81
CA CYS A 77 1.99 -2.04 -6.57
C CYS A 77 0.78 -2.37 -5.68
N GLY A 78 1.04 -2.82 -4.45
CA GLY A 78 -0.02 -3.13 -3.50
C GLY A 78 -0.84 -1.91 -3.14
N TYR A 79 -0.18 -0.80 -2.85
CA TYR A 79 -0.89 0.44 -2.52
C TYR A 79 -1.65 0.99 -3.72
N ALA A 80 -1.11 0.80 -4.93
CA ALA A 80 -1.82 1.22 -6.15
C ALA A 80 -3.14 0.45 -6.30
N GLU A 81 -3.11 -0.85 -6.06
CA GLU A 81 -4.31 -1.67 -6.13
C GLU A 81 -5.32 -1.26 -5.04
N LEU A 82 -4.84 -1.03 -3.81
CA LEU A 82 -5.71 -0.59 -2.73
C LEU A 82 -6.34 0.76 -3.04
N MET A 83 -5.57 1.69 -3.59
CA MET A 83 -6.10 2.99 -4.00
C MET A 83 -7.22 2.84 -5.02
N ASN A 84 -7.03 1.95 -6.00
CA ASN A 84 -8.05 1.68 -6.99
C ASN A 84 -9.34 1.18 -6.34
N ARG A 85 -9.22 0.25 -5.40
CA ARG A 85 -10.38 -0.30 -4.69
C ARG A 85 -11.09 0.76 -3.84
N LEU A 86 -10.32 1.66 -3.22
CA LEU A 86 -10.90 2.72 -2.39
C LEU A 86 -11.68 3.73 -3.22
N LYS A 87 -11.35 3.89 -4.49
CA LYS A 87 -12.02 4.83 -5.39
C LYS A 87 -13.24 4.25 -6.11
N GLU A 88 -13.46 2.95 -5.96
CA GLU A 88 -14.61 2.29 -6.60
C GLU A 88 -15.92 2.42 -5.85
#